data_38822de53189c3392910db717a0cc923
#
_entry.id   38822de53189c3392910db717a0cc923
#
_cell.length_a   1.000
_cell.length_b   1.000
_cell.length_c   1.000
_cell.angle_alpha   90.00
_cell.angle_beta   90.00
_cell.angle_gamma   90.00
#
_symmetry.space_group_name_H-M   'P 1'
#
loop_
_entity.id
_entity.type
_entity.pdbx_description
1 polymer ?
#
loop_
_entity_poly.entity_id
_entity_poly.type
_entity_poly.pdbx_seq_one_letter_code
_entity_poly.pdbx_strand_id
1 'polypeptide(L)'
;VNGWCSIPSTVTTEIMSLNNFHSLTVDLQHGLVDYQQALNMIQSMGSGEITPLARVPWNEPGIIMKLLDAGFLGIICPMINNENDCKQFVQTTKYVPQGFRSSGPTRAALIHGSNYHDEANEHIITLAMIETEEGLDNVEKISSVEDLSGVYIGPSDLGVSLGLKPGLDRTEEVMINAIEKIKIACK
;
A
#
# COMPACT_ATOMS: atom_id res chain seq x y z
N VAL A 1 7.18 11.92 -4.77
CA VAL A 1 8.16 10.81 -4.77
C VAL A 1 7.95 9.99 -3.51
N ASN A 2 7.91 8.64 -3.64
CA ASN A 2 7.81 7.71 -2.52
C ASN A 2 9.18 7.10 -2.21
N GLY A 3 9.58 7.12 -0.94
CA GLY A 3 10.77 6.40 -0.45
C GLY A 3 10.39 5.00 0.04
N TRP A 4 11.34 4.06 0.08
CA TRP A 4 11.10 2.66 0.41
C TRP A 4 12.00 2.18 1.54
N CYS A 5 11.43 1.64 2.61
CA CYS A 5 12.11 1.23 3.84
C CYS A 5 11.98 -0.29 4.07
N SER A 6 13.00 -1.05 3.66
CA SER A 6 13.04 -2.52 3.85
C SER A 6 13.94 -2.95 5.01
N ILE A 7 14.70 -2.02 5.60
CA ILE A 7 15.60 -2.28 6.72
C ILE A 7 14.91 -1.82 8.02
N PRO A 8 14.83 -2.65 9.07
CA PRO A 8 14.17 -2.33 10.33
C PRO A 8 15.00 -1.36 11.18
N SER A 9 15.11 -0.11 10.75
CA SER A 9 15.91 0.91 11.41
C SER A 9 15.12 2.21 11.55
N THR A 10 14.89 2.62 12.78
CA THR A 10 14.27 3.91 13.12
C THR A 10 15.13 5.07 12.66
N VAL A 11 16.45 4.96 12.79
CA VAL A 11 17.40 6.02 12.39
C VAL A 11 17.35 6.25 10.87
N THR A 12 17.37 5.18 10.06
CA THR A 12 17.25 5.34 8.61
C THR A 12 15.89 5.90 8.19
N THR A 13 14.82 5.49 8.85
CA THR A 13 13.48 6.01 8.58
C THR A 13 13.36 7.49 8.96
N GLU A 14 13.92 7.90 10.10
CA GLU A 14 13.99 9.30 10.51
C GLU A 14 14.78 10.13 9.50
N ILE A 15 15.98 9.70 9.10
CA ILE A 15 16.78 10.40 8.09
C ILE A 15 16.01 10.53 6.77
N MET A 16 15.33 9.47 6.32
CA MET A 16 14.53 9.53 5.09
C MET A 16 13.35 10.48 5.24
N SER A 17 12.70 10.54 6.41
CA SER A 17 11.57 11.43 6.64
C SER A 17 11.93 12.92 6.61
N LEU A 18 13.19 13.25 6.88
CA LEU A 18 13.74 14.60 6.80
C LEU A 18 14.17 15.02 5.38
N ASN A 19 14.05 14.10 4.41
CA ASN A 19 14.37 14.38 3.01
C ASN A 19 13.09 14.65 2.20
N ASN A 20 13.24 15.12 0.97
CA ASN A 20 12.14 15.57 0.11
C ASN A 20 11.30 14.42 -0.50
N PHE A 21 10.92 13.42 0.31
CA PHE A 21 9.93 12.42 -0.06
C PHE A 21 8.52 12.95 0.29
N HIS A 22 7.53 12.63 -0.54
CA HIS A 22 6.12 12.91 -0.24
C HIS A 22 5.51 11.81 0.64
N SER A 23 6.00 10.59 0.50
CA SER A 23 5.59 9.42 1.29
C SER A 23 6.76 8.49 1.54
N LEU A 24 6.67 7.71 2.62
CA LEU A 24 7.59 6.60 2.90
C LEU A 24 6.78 5.32 3.08
N THR A 25 7.18 4.28 2.36
CA THR A 25 6.60 2.94 2.50
C THR A 25 7.47 2.06 3.36
N VAL A 26 6.92 1.54 4.45
CA VAL A 26 7.52 0.47 5.24
C VAL A 26 7.10 -0.87 4.63
N ASP A 27 8.08 -1.70 4.31
CA ASP A 27 7.87 -2.95 3.58
C ASP A 27 7.82 -4.15 4.52
N LEU A 28 6.61 -4.69 4.77
CA LEU A 28 6.40 -5.88 5.58
C LEU A 28 6.30 -7.16 4.74
N GLN A 29 6.34 -7.06 3.40
CA GLN A 29 6.27 -8.23 2.51
C GLN A 29 7.67 -8.83 2.28
N HIS A 30 8.59 -8.04 1.75
CA HIS A 30 9.95 -8.49 1.42
C HIS A 30 11.03 -7.78 2.25
N GLY A 31 10.66 -6.73 2.98
CA GLY A 31 11.53 -6.12 3.98
C GLY A 31 11.74 -7.03 5.19
N LEU A 32 12.78 -6.75 5.95
CA LEU A 32 13.09 -7.46 7.19
C LEU A 32 12.30 -6.90 8.39
N VAL A 33 11.05 -6.49 8.16
CA VAL A 33 10.23 -5.68 9.07
C VAL A 33 9.00 -6.46 9.51
N ASP A 34 8.85 -6.66 10.81
CA ASP A 34 7.61 -7.13 11.42
C ASP A 34 6.71 -5.96 11.90
N TYR A 35 5.54 -6.28 12.48
CA TYR A 35 4.62 -5.26 12.98
C TYR A 35 5.24 -4.37 14.07
N GLN A 36 6.01 -4.94 15.00
CA GLN A 36 6.63 -4.17 16.08
C GLN A 36 7.68 -3.20 15.53
N GLN A 37 8.46 -3.65 14.57
CA GLN A 37 9.44 -2.82 13.90
C GLN A 37 8.75 -1.72 13.07
N ALA A 38 7.69 -2.04 12.34
CA ALA A 38 6.90 -1.06 11.58
C ALA A 38 6.31 0.03 12.50
N LEU A 39 5.83 -0.35 13.69
CA LEU A 39 5.35 0.59 14.70
C LEU A 39 6.47 1.54 15.19
N ASN A 40 7.67 1.02 15.45
CA ASN A 40 8.81 1.84 15.85
C ASN A 40 9.26 2.78 14.70
N MET A 41 9.25 2.28 13.47
CA MET A 41 9.63 3.05 12.28
C MET A 41 8.65 4.19 12.01
N ILE A 42 7.34 3.95 12.08
CA ILE A 42 6.36 5.03 11.89
C ILE A 42 6.46 6.10 13.01
N GLN A 43 6.80 5.70 14.24
CA GLN A 43 7.05 6.65 15.32
C GLN A 43 8.25 7.56 15.02
N SER A 44 9.28 7.03 14.38
CA SER A 44 10.48 7.80 14.02
C SER A 44 10.26 8.76 12.83
N MET A 45 9.22 8.56 12.02
CA MET A 45 8.84 9.52 10.97
C MET A 45 8.32 10.86 11.57
N GLY A 46 7.98 10.86 12.87
CA GLY A 46 7.43 12.03 13.53
C GLY A 46 6.01 12.39 13.06
N SER A 47 5.59 13.62 13.38
CA SER A 47 4.33 14.22 12.92
C SER A 47 4.56 15.16 11.74
N GLY A 48 5.53 14.84 10.89
CA GLY A 48 5.96 15.67 9.77
C GLY A 48 4.99 15.63 8.59
N GLU A 49 5.41 16.27 7.50
CA GLU A 49 4.63 16.39 6.25
C GLU A 49 4.62 15.10 5.42
N ILE A 50 5.33 14.06 5.86
CA ILE A 50 5.47 12.83 5.09
C ILE A 50 4.28 11.89 5.30
N THR A 51 3.73 11.34 4.23
CA THR A 51 2.64 10.36 4.31
C THR A 51 3.20 8.95 4.57
N PRO A 52 2.94 8.33 5.74
CA PRO A 52 3.40 6.99 6.03
C PRO A 52 2.53 5.93 5.34
N LEU A 53 3.15 5.11 4.50
CA LEU A 53 2.53 3.97 3.82
C LEU A 53 3.14 2.67 4.34
N ALA A 54 2.39 1.57 4.25
CA ALA A 54 2.90 0.23 4.50
C ALA A 54 2.55 -0.71 3.34
N ARG A 55 3.52 -1.52 2.90
CA ARG A 55 3.21 -2.67 2.07
C ARG A 55 3.01 -3.89 2.98
N VAL A 56 1.81 -4.47 2.93
CA VAL A 56 1.46 -5.65 3.74
C VAL A 56 2.00 -6.94 3.12
N PRO A 57 2.20 -8.01 3.94
CA PRO A 57 2.66 -9.30 3.42
C PRO A 57 1.67 -9.95 2.45
N TRP A 58 0.39 -9.77 2.69
CA TRP A 58 -0.71 -10.36 1.93
C TRP A 58 -2.02 -9.59 2.17
N ASN A 59 -3.05 -9.88 1.37
CA ASN A 59 -4.41 -9.35 1.59
C ASN A 59 -5.07 -10.04 2.80
N GLU A 60 -4.59 -9.70 4.02
CA GLU A 60 -5.05 -10.26 5.28
C GLU A 60 -5.56 -9.13 6.18
N PRO A 61 -6.87 -9.15 6.55
CA PRO A 61 -7.51 -8.05 7.27
C PRO A 61 -6.85 -7.66 8.60
N GLY A 62 -6.36 -8.64 9.37
CA GLY A 62 -5.83 -8.39 10.70
C GLY A 62 -4.60 -7.50 10.69
N ILE A 63 -3.63 -7.76 9.80
CA ILE A 63 -2.41 -6.91 9.70
C ILE A 63 -2.72 -5.55 9.10
N ILE A 64 -3.61 -5.49 8.09
CA ILE A 64 -4.04 -4.23 7.48
C ILE A 64 -4.65 -3.30 8.53
N MET A 65 -5.62 -3.79 9.30
CA MET A 65 -6.29 -3.01 10.36
C MET A 65 -5.30 -2.57 11.45
N LYS A 66 -4.39 -3.44 11.88
CA LYS A 66 -3.37 -3.11 12.88
C LYS A 66 -2.41 -2.01 12.43
N LEU A 67 -2.00 -2.01 11.16
CA LEU A 67 -1.13 -0.97 10.61
C LEU A 67 -1.86 0.38 10.51
N LEU A 68 -3.13 0.38 10.11
CA LEU A 68 -3.95 1.59 10.11
C LEU A 68 -4.17 2.13 11.53
N ASP A 69 -4.38 1.26 12.52
CA ASP A 69 -4.52 1.66 13.93
C ASP A 69 -3.20 2.16 14.53
N ALA A 70 -2.06 1.72 13.99
CA ALA A 70 -0.74 2.26 14.30
C ALA A 70 -0.52 3.67 13.72
N GLY A 71 -1.36 4.11 12.77
CA GLY A 71 -1.33 5.45 12.19
C GLY A 71 -0.74 5.55 10.78
N PHE A 72 -0.55 4.43 10.09
CA PHE A 72 -0.29 4.48 8.65
C PHE A 72 -1.49 5.07 7.92
N LEU A 73 -1.22 5.91 6.93
CA LEU A 73 -2.24 6.61 6.15
C LEU A 73 -2.47 5.97 4.78
N GLY A 74 -1.78 4.87 4.48
CA GLY A 74 -2.05 4.11 3.28
C GLY A 74 -1.44 2.72 3.30
N ILE A 75 -2.08 1.85 2.54
CA ILE A 75 -1.70 0.44 2.41
C ILE A 75 -1.47 0.10 0.93
N ILE A 76 -0.33 -0.54 0.67
CA ILE A 76 -0.03 -1.20 -0.61
C ILE A 76 -0.29 -2.69 -0.38
N CYS A 77 -1.27 -3.26 -1.09
CA CYS A 77 -1.64 -4.67 -0.96
C CYS A 77 -1.13 -5.46 -2.18
N PRO A 78 -0.23 -6.45 -1.98
CA PRO A 78 0.32 -7.26 -3.06
C PRO A 78 -0.70 -8.25 -3.61
N MET A 79 -0.41 -8.82 -4.78
CA MET A 79 -1.09 -9.97 -5.38
C MET A 79 -2.61 -9.78 -5.55
N ILE A 80 -3.07 -8.59 -5.89
CA ILE A 80 -4.47 -8.33 -6.23
C ILE A 80 -4.70 -8.79 -7.67
N ASN A 81 -5.44 -9.88 -7.84
CA ASN A 81 -5.60 -10.56 -9.11
C ASN A 81 -6.97 -10.34 -9.76
N ASN A 82 -7.97 -9.96 -8.97
CA ASN A 82 -9.34 -9.78 -9.48
C ASN A 82 -10.11 -8.72 -8.66
N GLU A 83 -11.30 -8.39 -9.15
CA GLU A 83 -12.19 -7.40 -8.54
C GLU A 83 -12.59 -7.76 -7.10
N ASN A 84 -12.80 -9.04 -6.81
CA ASN A 84 -13.21 -9.48 -5.47
C ASN A 84 -12.08 -9.32 -4.45
N ASP A 85 -10.85 -9.66 -4.82
CA ASP A 85 -9.67 -9.44 -3.99
C ASP A 85 -9.51 -7.94 -3.68
N CYS A 86 -9.70 -7.10 -4.70
CA CYS A 86 -9.62 -5.66 -4.55
C CYS A 86 -10.73 -5.10 -3.66
N LYS A 87 -11.98 -5.54 -3.83
CA LYS A 87 -13.10 -5.14 -2.97
C LYS A 87 -12.86 -5.54 -1.52
N GLN A 88 -12.42 -6.76 -1.27
CA GLN A 88 -12.08 -7.21 0.09
C GLN A 88 -10.99 -6.33 0.69
N PHE A 89 -9.94 -6.04 -0.06
CA PHE A 89 -8.85 -5.16 0.37
C PHE A 89 -9.36 -3.77 0.75
N VAL A 90 -10.10 -3.10 -0.14
CA VAL A 90 -10.65 -1.76 0.11
C VAL A 90 -11.56 -1.76 1.32
N GLN A 91 -12.51 -2.70 1.40
CA GLN A 91 -13.44 -2.81 2.53
C GLN A 91 -12.74 -3.09 3.87
N THR A 92 -11.58 -3.76 3.85
CA THR A 92 -10.76 -3.98 5.06
C THR A 92 -10.21 -2.66 5.61
N THR A 93 -9.98 -1.66 4.78
CA THR A 93 -9.42 -0.36 5.18
C THR A 93 -10.47 0.65 5.64
N LYS A 94 -11.72 0.42 5.32
CA LYS A 94 -12.83 1.37 5.55
C LYS A 94 -13.72 0.94 6.73
N TYR A 95 -14.13 1.90 7.54
CA TYR A 95 -15.17 1.69 8.55
C TYR A 95 -16.57 1.56 7.89
N VAL A 96 -17.54 0.99 8.61
CA VAL A 96 -18.93 0.95 8.16
C VAL A 96 -19.45 2.37 7.85
N PRO A 97 -20.29 2.56 6.82
CA PRO A 97 -20.92 1.53 5.97
C PRO A 97 -20.10 1.11 4.76
N GLN A 98 -18.97 1.76 4.44
CA GLN A 98 -18.16 1.52 3.23
C GLN A 98 -17.32 0.22 3.32
N GLY A 99 -17.05 -0.26 4.53
CA GLY A 99 -16.27 -1.47 4.74
C GLY A 99 -16.59 -2.16 6.06
N PHE A 100 -15.65 -2.99 6.53
CA PHE A 100 -15.79 -3.77 7.76
C PHE A 100 -14.57 -3.62 8.71
N ARG A 101 -13.78 -2.56 8.56
CA ARG A 101 -12.68 -2.27 9.49
C ARG A 101 -13.19 -2.19 10.90
N SER A 102 -12.58 -2.95 11.82
CA SER A 102 -12.89 -2.87 13.26
C SER A 102 -12.44 -1.51 13.82
N SER A 103 -13.30 -0.87 14.63
CA SER A 103 -12.98 0.43 15.21
C SER A 103 -12.17 0.28 16.50
N GLY A 104 -10.91 0.62 16.43
CA GLY A 104 -9.98 0.60 17.57
C GLY A 104 -8.69 1.39 17.26
N PRO A 105 -8.80 2.63 16.72
CA PRO A 105 -7.65 3.39 16.22
C PRO A 105 -6.80 4.00 17.35
N THR A 106 -6.26 3.18 18.23
CA THR A 106 -5.59 3.63 19.46
C THR A 106 -4.53 4.69 19.22
N ARG A 107 -3.51 4.41 18.39
CA ARG A 107 -2.46 5.39 18.10
C ARG A 107 -2.90 6.37 17.01
N ALA A 108 -3.61 5.90 15.99
CA ALA A 108 -4.06 6.76 14.89
C ALA A 108 -4.89 7.94 15.41
N ALA A 109 -5.84 7.71 16.34
CA ALA A 109 -6.61 8.78 16.95
C ALA A 109 -5.76 9.76 17.79
N LEU A 110 -4.66 9.29 18.43
CA LEU A 110 -3.77 10.15 19.20
C LEU A 110 -2.97 11.11 18.31
N ILE A 111 -2.55 10.67 17.11
CA ILE A 111 -1.67 11.45 16.24
C ILE A 111 -2.41 12.23 15.17
N HIS A 112 -3.56 11.75 14.70
CA HIS A 112 -4.37 12.38 13.66
C HIS A 112 -5.57 13.16 14.22
N GLY A 113 -5.82 13.07 15.52
CA GLY A 113 -6.88 13.81 16.19
C GLY A 113 -8.14 13.02 16.50
N SER A 114 -9.05 13.62 17.32
CA SER A 114 -10.27 12.98 17.80
C SER A 114 -11.27 12.64 16.70
N ASN A 115 -11.22 13.34 15.57
CA ASN A 115 -12.11 13.13 14.44
C ASN A 115 -11.62 12.04 13.48
N TYR A 116 -10.47 11.40 13.77
CA TYR A 116 -9.87 10.41 12.89
C TYR A 116 -10.86 9.35 12.40
N HIS A 117 -11.71 8.84 13.29
CA HIS A 117 -12.69 7.81 12.92
C HIS A 117 -13.66 8.27 11.82
N ASP A 118 -14.13 9.51 11.91
CA ASP A 118 -15.11 10.07 10.98
C ASP A 118 -14.48 10.44 9.63
N GLU A 119 -13.19 10.76 9.63
CA GLU A 119 -12.44 11.22 8.46
C GLU A 119 -11.62 10.10 7.78
N ALA A 120 -11.35 9.00 8.46
CA ALA A 120 -10.44 7.96 7.99
C ALA A 120 -10.85 7.34 6.65
N ASN A 121 -12.17 7.16 6.42
CA ASN A 121 -12.65 6.57 5.18
C ASN A 121 -12.30 7.42 3.94
N GLU A 122 -12.18 8.74 4.10
CA GLU A 122 -11.83 9.66 3.02
C GLU A 122 -10.31 9.78 2.82
N HIS A 123 -9.53 9.62 3.91
CA HIS A 123 -8.09 9.93 3.89
C HIS A 123 -7.18 8.72 3.71
N ILE A 124 -7.65 7.50 4.02
CA ILE A 124 -6.83 6.30 3.88
C ILE A 124 -6.62 5.97 2.40
N ILE A 125 -5.33 5.92 2.00
CA ILE A 125 -4.88 5.59 0.66
C ILE A 125 -4.84 4.06 0.50
N THR A 126 -5.51 3.55 -0.54
CA THR A 126 -5.57 2.13 -0.88
C THR A 126 -4.91 1.92 -2.25
N LEU A 127 -3.81 1.15 -2.28
CA LEU A 127 -3.07 0.87 -3.50
C LEU A 127 -3.06 -0.64 -3.76
N ALA A 128 -3.80 -1.09 -4.78
CA ALA A 128 -3.78 -2.48 -5.23
C ALA A 128 -2.54 -2.74 -6.09
N MET A 129 -1.75 -3.76 -5.75
CA MET A 129 -0.55 -4.07 -6.50
C MET A 129 -0.86 -5.02 -7.66
N ILE A 130 -0.57 -4.58 -8.89
CA ILE A 130 -0.70 -5.36 -10.12
C ILE A 130 0.67 -5.93 -10.46
N GLU A 131 0.80 -7.24 -10.29
CA GLU A 131 2.09 -7.92 -10.40
C GLU A 131 1.99 -9.36 -10.94
N THR A 132 0.82 -9.71 -11.51
CA THR A 132 0.60 -10.98 -12.18
C THR A 132 -0.11 -10.78 -13.53
N GLU A 133 0.00 -11.77 -14.42
CA GLU A 133 -0.74 -11.79 -15.68
C GLU A 133 -2.25 -11.74 -15.43
N GLU A 134 -2.76 -12.48 -14.43
CA GLU A 134 -4.17 -12.46 -14.04
C GLU A 134 -4.61 -11.06 -13.56
N GLY A 135 -3.83 -10.41 -12.72
CA GLY A 135 -4.09 -9.04 -12.26
C GLY A 135 -4.07 -8.04 -13.42
N LEU A 136 -3.12 -8.21 -14.36
CA LEU A 136 -3.04 -7.40 -15.59
C LEU A 136 -4.26 -7.59 -16.48
N ASP A 137 -4.77 -8.81 -16.61
CA ASP A 137 -5.96 -9.10 -17.42
C ASP A 137 -7.24 -8.52 -16.81
N ASN A 138 -7.29 -8.44 -15.49
CA ASN A 138 -8.42 -7.89 -14.74
C ASN A 138 -8.26 -6.41 -14.36
N VAL A 139 -7.21 -5.72 -14.83
CA VAL A 139 -6.85 -4.38 -14.34
C VAL A 139 -7.97 -3.34 -14.47
N GLU A 140 -8.78 -3.40 -15.53
CA GLU A 140 -9.92 -2.48 -15.72
C GLU A 140 -10.98 -2.67 -14.63
N LYS A 141 -11.28 -3.94 -14.25
CA LYS A 141 -12.23 -4.25 -13.18
C LYS A 141 -11.66 -3.88 -11.82
N ILE A 142 -10.37 -4.13 -11.61
CA ILE A 142 -9.67 -3.77 -10.37
C ILE A 142 -9.67 -2.24 -10.19
N SER A 143 -9.27 -1.50 -11.21
CA SER A 143 -9.17 -0.03 -11.15
C SER A 143 -10.54 0.67 -11.03
N SER A 144 -11.64 -0.01 -11.39
CA SER A 144 -13.00 0.51 -11.24
C SER A 144 -13.63 0.24 -9.87
N VAL A 145 -12.94 -0.43 -8.95
CA VAL A 145 -13.45 -0.67 -7.59
C VAL A 145 -13.58 0.66 -6.86
N GLU A 146 -14.76 0.91 -6.33
CA GLU A 146 -15.08 2.11 -5.55
C GLU A 146 -14.14 2.23 -4.35
N ASP A 147 -13.71 3.45 -4.01
CA ASP A 147 -12.77 3.77 -2.94
C ASP A 147 -11.35 3.20 -3.09
N LEU A 148 -11.01 2.58 -4.22
CA LEU A 148 -9.61 2.30 -4.55
C LEU A 148 -8.91 3.60 -4.94
N SER A 149 -7.84 3.98 -4.23
CA SER A 149 -7.11 5.21 -4.51
C SER A 149 -6.22 5.12 -5.76
N GLY A 150 -5.80 3.91 -6.12
CA GLY A 150 -4.98 3.67 -7.29
C GLY A 150 -4.36 2.29 -7.32
N VAL A 151 -3.51 2.05 -8.33
CA VAL A 151 -2.75 0.81 -8.43
C VAL A 151 -1.27 1.06 -8.25
N TYR A 152 -0.56 0.05 -7.75
CA TYR A 152 0.89 0.00 -7.65
C TYR A 152 1.41 -1.10 -8.58
N ILE A 153 2.43 -0.82 -9.38
CA ILE A 153 2.98 -1.81 -10.31
C ILE A 153 4.13 -2.55 -9.63
N GLY A 154 4.05 -3.90 -9.57
CA GLY A 154 5.14 -4.77 -9.13
C GLY A 154 5.97 -5.28 -10.32
N PRO A 155 7.03 -4.57 -10.77
CA PRO A 155 7.67 -4.87 -12.04
C PRO A 155 8.43 -6.21 -12.04
N SER A 156 8.93 -6.67 -10.89
CA SER A 156 9.64 -7.93 -10.79
C SER A 156 8.70 -9.12 -10.99
N ASP A 157 7.66 -9.19 -10.15
CA ASP A 157 6.71 -10.32 -10.19
C ASP A 157 5.86 -10.30 -11.46
N LEU A 158 5.43 -9.12 -11.92
CA LEU A 158 4.75 -8.99 -13.20
C LEU A 158 5.60 -9.53 -14.36
N GLY A 159 6.90 -9.16 -14.39
CA GLY A 159 7.82 -9.69 -15.39
C GLY A 159 7.96 -11.21 -15.33
N VAL A 160 8.10 -11.77 -14.13
CA VAL A 160 8.16 -13.24 -13.94
C VAL A 160 6.86 -13.90 -14.38
N SER A 161 5.72 -13.35 -14.04
CA SER A 161 4.40 -13.84 -14.47
C SER A 161 4.22 -13.82 -16.00
N LEU A 162 4.86 -12.86 -16.68
CA LEU A 162 4.89 -12.75 -18.14
C LEU A 162 6.05 -13.54 -18.79
N GLY A 163 6.72 -14.44 -18.05
CA GLY A 163 7.75 -15.32 -18.57
C GLY A 163 9.16 -14.72 -18.64
N LEU A 164 9.39 -13.57 -18.02
CA LEU A 164 10.71 -12.94 -17.97
C LEU A 164 11.50 -13.35 -16.72
N LYS A 165 12.80 -13.03 -16.70
CA LYS A 165 13.62 -13.18 -15.48
C LYS A 165 13.25 -12.10 -14.46
N PRO A 166 13.45 -12.31 -13.14
CA PRO A 166 13.27 -11.26 -12.13
C PRO A 166 14.10 -10.00 -12.45
N GLY A 167 13.53 -8.82 -12.21
CA GLY A 167 14.22 -7.55 -12.45
C GLY A 167 13.32 -6.34 -12.19
N LEU A 168 13.90 -5.20 -11.88
CA LEU A 168 13.17 -3.96 -11.58
C LEU A 168 13.14 -3.00 -12.79
N ASP A 169 14.30 -2.82 -13.44
CA ASP A 169 14.41 -1.98 -14.62
C ASP A 169 13.94 -2.76 -15.86
N ARG A 170 12.81 -2.38 -16.41
CA ARG A 170 12.11 -3.09 -17.46
C ARG A 170 12.13 -2.30 -18.76
N THR A 171 12.71 -2.91 -19.79
CA THR A 171 12.77 -2.34 -21.15
C THR A 171 12.17 -3.27 -22.20
N GLU A 172 11.74 -4.47 -21.78
CA GLU A 172 11.12 -5.45 -22.66
C GLU A 172 9.77 -4.97 -23.17
N GLU A 173 9.48 -5.18 -24.44
CA GLU A 173 8.25 -4.71 -25.10
C GLU A 173 6.98 -5.21 -24.39
N VAL A 174 6.98 -6.46 -23.93
CA VAL A 174 5.86 -7.03 -23.17
C VAL A 174 5.59 -6.26 -21.89
N MET A 175 6.62 -5.83 -21.18
CA MET A 175 6.49 -5.04 -19.96
C MET A 175 6.05 -3.60 -20.24
N ILE A 176 6.58 -2.98 -21.29
CA ILE A 176 6.14 -1.65 -21.72
C ILE A 176 4.65 -1.66 -22.05
N ASN A 177 4.20 -2.65 -22.81
CA ASN A 177 2.80 -2.81 -23.15
C ASN A 177 1.91 -3.06 -21.93
N ALA A 178 2.37 -3.89 -20.97
CA ALA A 178 1.66 -4.15 -19.73
C ALA A 178 1.51 -2.85 -18.88
N ILE A 179 2.58 -2.07 -18.73
CA ILE A 179 2.55 -0.79 -18.01
C ILE A 179 1.60 0.20 -18.70
N GLU A 180 1.61 0.31 -20.03
CA GLU A 180 0.68 1.18 -20.75
C GLU A 180 -0.78 0.73 -20.59
N LYS A 181 -1.07 -0.60 -20.61
CA LYS A 181 -2.40 -1.14 -20.30
C LYS A 181 -2.88 -0.72 -18.92
N ILE A 182 -2.02 -0.84 -17.89
CA ILE A 182 -2.33 -0.40 -16.52
C ILE A 182 -2.61 1.10 -16.47
N LYS A 183 -1.75 1.92 -17.08
CA LYS A 183 -1.93 3.39 -17.15
C LYS A 183 -3.24 3.81 -17.82
N ILE A 184 -3.66 3.10 -18.84
CA ILE A 184 -4.94 3.38 -19.54
C ILE A 184 -6.12 3.03 -18.64
N ALA A 185 -6.07 1.90 -17.94
CA ALA A 185 -7.13 1.46 -17.03
C ALA A 185 -7.32 2.38 -15.80
N CYS A 186 -6.29 3.16 -15.42
CA CYS A 186 -6.33 4.09 -14.28
C CYS A 186 -6.69 5.54 -14.64
N LYS A 187 -7.08 5.82 -15.89
CA LYS A 187 -7.53 7.15 -16.35
C LYS A 187 -9.04 7.28 -16.30
#